data_a402a41d5662afebfbdf2a6821d35988
#
_entry.id   a402a41d5662afebfbdf2a6821d35988
#
_cell.length_a   1.000
_cell.length_b   1.000
_cell.length_c   1.000
_cell.angle_alpha   90.00
_cell.angle_beta   90.00
_cell.angle_gamma   90.00
#
_symmetry.space_group_name_H-M   'P 1'
#
loop_
_entity.id
_entity.type
_entity.pdbx_description
1 polymer ?
#
loop_
_entity_poly.entity_id
_entity_poly.type
_entity_poly.pdbx_seq_one_letter_code
_entity_poly.pdbx_strand_id
1 'polypeptide(L)'
;MKTRINAIVIFLLFLIPLFTVIYYFEPIKHWIEDVNEKYTVTETGQDSESQQFFNFSRETENFGEYERSDFGNNAKHYGIDYHLAEDTPVKAVTHGTVTRLFDNEFGGKVLQITESNGNYYQWYMHLNDYKVKEGDTVKPGQVIALSGNTGKQTTGPHLHFQRMQGGIGNDYAEDPKNYIEQLPEGERSLYDA
;
A
#
# COMPACT_ATOMS: atom_id res chain seq x y z
N MET A 1 -19.47 -58.09 -18.47
CA MET A 1 -20.42 -56.99 -18.84
C MET A 1 -19.64 -55.70 -18.94
N LYS A 2 -19.35 -55.20 -20.15
CA LYS A 2 -18.72 -53.91 -20.34
C LYS A 2 -19.81 -52.83 -20.35
N THR A 3 -19.90 -52.05 -19.30
CA THR A 3 -20.80 -50.88 -19.23
C THR A 3 -20.36 -49.89 -20.29
N ARG A 4 -21.14 -49.73 -21.35
CA ARG A 4 -20.98 -48.65 -22.31
C ARG A 4 -21.47 -47.38 -21.61
N ILE A 5 -20.53 -46.56 -21.12
CA ILE A 5 -20.85 -45.21 -20.66
C ILE A 5 -21.32 -44.45 -21.89
N ASN A 6 -22.54 -43.93 -21.86
CA ASN A 6 -23.14 -43.22 -22.97
C ASN A 6 -22.30 -41.90 -23.24
N ALA A 7 -21.93 -41.69 -24.51
CA ALA A 7 -21.20 -40.50 -24.91
C ALA A 7 -21.87 -39.18 -24.44
N ILE A 8 -23.20 -39.19 -24.30
CA ILE A 8 -24.00 -38.08 -23.77
C ILE A 8 -23.65 -37.80 -22.31
N VAL A 9 -23.42 -38.84 -21.47
CA VAL A 9 -23.07 -38.66 -20.05
C VAL A 9 -21.67 -38.09 -19.90
N ILE A 10 -20.74 -38.54 -20.75
CA ILE A 10 -19.38 -37.98 -20.80
C ILE A 10 -19.44 -36.52 -21.24
N PHE A 11 -20.19 -36.20 -22.27
CA PHE A 11 -20.38 -34.84 -22.78
C PHE A 11 -20.97 -33.90 -21.73
N LEU A 12 -21.96 -34.32 -20.95
CA LEU A 12 -22.54 -33.53 -19.87
C LEU A 12 -21.57 -33.36 -18.67
N LEU A 13 -20.77 -34.37 -18.34
CA LEU A 13 -19.81 -34.31 -17.24
C LEU A 13 -18.64 -33.33 -17.52
N PHE A 14 -18.34 -33.07 -18.79
CA PHE A 14 -17.27 -32.10 -19.16
C PHE A 14 -17.79 -30.71 -19.54
N LEU A 15 -18.99 -30.64 -20.13
CA LEU A 15 -19.55 -29.35 -20.56
C LEU A 15 -20.16 -28.53 -19.39
N ILE A 16 -20.82 -29.20 -18.45
CA ILE A 16 -21.41 -28.49 -17.30
C ILE A 16 -20.34 -27.78 -16.45
N PRO A 17 -19.21 -28.42 -16.08
CA PRO A 17 -18.15 -27.70 -15.38
C PRO A 17 -17.50 -26.59 -16.22
N LEU A 18 -17.38 -26.80 -17.55
CA LEU A 18 -16.82 -25.80 -18.44
C LEU A 18 -17.73 -24.55 -18.53
N PHE A 19 -19.04 -24.75 -18.65
CA PHE A 19 -20.00 -23.65 -18.65
C PHE A 19 -20.10 -22.94 -17.29
N THR A 20 -19.99 -23.69 -16.18
CA THR A 20 -19.93 -23.07 -14.85
C THR A 20 -18.65 -22.25 -14.66
N VAL A 21 -17.50 -22.74 -15.10
CA VAL A 21 -16.25 -21.98 -15.05
C VAL A 21 -16.35 -20.71 -15.90
N ILE A 22 -16.86 -20.79 -17.12
CA ILE A 22 -17.03 -19.60 -17.99
C ILE A 22 -18.05 -18.64 -17.36
N TYR A 23 -19.18 -19.13 -16.85
CA TYR A 23 -20.24 -18.29 -16.27
C TYR A 23 -19.79 -17.52 -15.03
N TYR A 24 -18.94 -18.12 -14.18
CA TYR A 24 -18.41 -17.46 -12.99
C TYR A 24 -17.10 -16.71 -13.25
N PHE A 25 -16.36 -17.06 -14.32
CA PHE A 25 -15.10 -16.41 -14.63
C PHE A 25 -15.29 -15.03 -15.29
N GLU A 26 -16.30 -14.87 -16.14
CA GLU A 26 -16.57 -13.58 -16.81
C GLU A 26 -16.93 -12.45 -15.82
N PRO A 27 -17.79 -12.63 -14.82
CA PRO A 27 -18.03 -11.60 -13.81
C PRO A 27 -16.77 -11.26 -12.98
N ILE A 28 -15.93 -12.24 -12.67
CA ILE A 28 -14.67 -12.03 -11.96
C ILE A 28 -13.68 -11.30 -12.83
N LYS A 29 -13.60 -11.65 -14.11
CA LYS A 29 -12.76 -10.97 -15.08
C LYS A 29 -13.19 -9.50 -15.26
N HIS A 30 -14.47 -9.24 -15.44
CA HIS A 30 -15.02 -7.88 -15.51
C HIS A 30 -14.77 -7.10 -14.21
N TRP A 31 -14.93 -7.73 -13.06
CA TRP A 31 -14.59 -7.10 -11.78
C TRP A 31 -13.10 -6.79 -11.66
N ILE A 32 -12.21 -7.70 -12.10
CA ILE A 32 -10.76 -7.47 -12.16
C ILE A 32 -10.42 -6.35 -13.15
N GLU A 33 -11.09 -6.32 -14.32
CA GLU A 33 -10.92 -5.27 -15.33
C GLU A 33 -11.42 -3.92 -14.82
N ASP A 34 -12.57 -3.87 -14.16
CA ASP A 34 -13.14 -2.66 -13.55
C ASP A 34 -12.27 -2.14 -12.39
N VAL A 35 -11.76 -3.06 -11.56
CA VAL A 35 -10.78 -2.73 -10.52
C VAL A 35 -9.47 -2.25 -11.14
N ASN A 36 -8.97 -2.92 -12.17
CA ASN A 36 -7.77 -2.48 -12.90
C ASN A 36 -8.01 -1.13 -13.60
N GLU A 37 -9.14 -0.92 -14.29
CA GLU A 37 -9.47 0.35 -14.94
C GLU A 37 -9.61 1.49 -13.93
N LYS A 38 -10.16 1.21 -12.76
CA LYS A 38 -10.29 2.18 -11.67
C LYS A 38 -8.96 2.49 -10.98
N TYR A 39 -7.98 1.57 -11.05
CA TYR A 39 -6.68 1.69 -10.41
C TYR A 39 -5.50 1.64 -11.38
N THR A 40 -5.71 1.39 -12.68
CA THR A 40 -4.72 1.66 -13.74
C THR A 40 -4.86 3.12 -14.13
N VAL A 41 -3.88 3.89 -13.76
CA VAL A 41 -3.59 5.16 -14.43
C VAL A 41 -3.38 4.84 -15.91
N THR A 42 -4.28 5.33 -16.76
CA THR A 42 -4.15 5.24 -18.21
C THR A 42 -2.77 5.73 -18.62
N GLU A 43 -2.02 4.88 -19.34
CA GLU A 43 -0.80 5.26 -20.05
C GLU A 43 -1.10 6.30 -21.15
N THR A 44 -1.45 7.49 -20.77
CA THR A 44 -1.38 8.65 -21.63
C THR A 44 -0.39 9.61 -21.01
N GLY A 45 0.86 9.49 -21.39
CA GLY A 45 1.98 10.42 -21.45
C GLY A 45 1.94 11.75 -20.70
N GLN A 46 1.31 11.80 -19.56
CA GLN A 46 1.42 12.87 -18.59
C GLN A 46 1.83 12.19 -17.29
N ASP A 47 3.07 12.48 -16.86
CA ASP A 47 3.57 12.12 -15.56
C ASP A 47 2.54 12.49 -14.52
N SER A 48 1.69 11.53 -14.19
CA SER A 48 0.75 11.73 -13.11
C SER A 48 1.60 11.93 -11.86
N GLU A 49 1.26 12.96 -11.09
CA GLU A 49 1.91 13.28 -9.82
C GLU A 49 2.05 12.07 -8.88
N SER A 50 1.35 10.98 -9.17
CA SER A 50 1.37 9.72 -8.45
C SER A 50 2.57 8.82 -8.72
N GLN A 51 3.33 9.03 -9.81
CA GLN A 51 4.36 8.07 -10.24
C GLN A 51 5.64 8.06 -9.43
N GLN A 52 5.88 9.04 -8.57
CA GLN A 52 7.10 9.13 -7.77
C GLN A 52 6.78 9.40 -6.30
N PHE A 53 6.32 8.39 -5.63
CA PHE A 53 5.88 8.49 -4.25
C PHE A 53 7.01 8.94 -3.31
N PHE A 54 8.17 8.32 -3.36
CA PHE A 54 9.37 8.76 -2.67
C PHE A 54 10.25 9.65 -3.56
N ASN A 55 9.64 10.55 -4.31
CA ASN A 55 10.40 11.59 -4.98
C ASN A 55 10.78 12.65 -3.97
N PHE A 56 12.07 12.94 -3.85
CA PHE A 56 12.59 13.99 -2.97
C PHE A 56 11.97 15.36 -3.24
N SER A 57 11.47 15.63 -4.44
CA SER A 57 10.74 16.88 -4.73
C SER A 57 9.37 17.00 -4.05
N ARG A 58 8.86 15.91 -3.47
CA ARG A 58 7.60 15.87 -2.73
C ARG A 58 7.78 15.81 -1.21
N GLU A 59 9.01 15.70 -0.75
CA GLU A 59 9.30 15.76 0.67
C GLU A 59 8.92 17.14 1.20
N THR A 60 8.08 17.16 2.22
CA THR A 60 7.66 18.39 2.90
C THR A 60 8.30 18.52 4.27
N GLU A 61 8.56 17.40 4.93
CA GLU A 61 9.22 17.32 6.24
C GLU A 61 10.13 16.11 6.28
N ASN A 62 11.36 16.28 6.73
CA ASN A 62 12.36 15.23 6.84
C ASN A 62 12.42 14.64 8.25
N PHE A 63 13.04 13.48 8.37
CA PHE A 63 13.35 12.88 9.67
C PHE A 63 14.26 13.79 10.49
N GLY A 64 13.92 13.98 11.76
CA GLY A 64 14.71 14.81 12.68
C GLY A 64 13.88 15.81 13.46
N GLU A 65 14.38 17.00 13.60
CA GLU A 65 13.70 18.07 14.32
C GLU A 65 12.72 18.81 13.40
N TYR A 66 11.54 19.11 13.91
CA TYR A 66 10.64 20.03 13.21
C TYR A 66 11.19 21.44 13.29
N GLU A 67 11.27 22.12 12.17
CA GLU A 67 11.56 23.55 12.12
C GLU A 67 10.35 24.40 12.57
N ARG A 68 9.21 23.77 12.83
CA ARG A 68 7.94 24.42 13.14
C ARG A 68 7.73 24.57 14.64
N SER A 69 7.48 25.81 15.06
CA SER A 69 7.24 26.16 16.48
C SER A 69 5.90 25.70 17.04
N ASP A 70 4.93 25.32 16.21
CA ASP A 70 3.59 24.92 16.61
C ASP A 70 3.54 23.50 17.25
N PHE A 71 4.58 22.68 17.07
CA PHE A 71 4.75 21.38 17.74
C PHE A 71 5.59 21.44 19.03
N GLY A 72 6.01 22.61 19.43
CA GLY A 72 6.84 22.82 20.63
C GLY A 72 8.33 22.82 20.35
N ASN A 73 9.10 23.45 21.25
CA ASN A 73 10.55 23.44 21.16
C ASN A 73 11.08 22.01 21.32
N ASN A 74 11.88 21.53 20.40
CA ASN A 74 12.47 20.18 20.32
C ASN A 74 11.49 19.05 19.92
N ALA A 75 10.39 19.34 19.25
CA ALA A 75 9.60 18.30 18.59
C ALA A 75 10.45 17.61 17.54
N LYS A 76 10.46 16.27 17.55
CA LYS A 76 11.19 15.45 16.59
C LYS A 76 10.22 14.82 15.60
N HIS A 77 10.54 14.88 14.33
CA HIS A 77 9.84 14.15 13.27
C HIS A 77 10.43 12.74 13.14
N TYR A 78 9.60 11.71 13.29
CA TYR A 78 10.03 10.32 13.36
C TYR A 78 9.91 9.56 12.04
N GLY A 79 9.64 10.26 10.94
CA GLY A 79 9.50 9.72 9.60
C GLY A 79 9.85 10.74 8.52
N ILE A 80 9.31 10.55 7.33
CA ILE A 80 9.36 11.50 6.24
C ILE A 80 7.93 11.74 5.76
N ASP A 81 7.59 13.01 5.50
CA ASP A 81 6.30 13.39 4.95
C ASP A 81 6.40 13.65 3.45
N TYR A 82 5.46 13.08 2.70
CA TYR A 82 5.34 13.25 1.26
C TYR A 82 4.00 13.87 0.92
N HIS A 83 4.03 15.00 0.24
CA HIS A 83 2.80 15.64 -0.25
C HIS A 83 2.10 14.75 -1.27
N LEU A 84 0.89 14.32 -0.94
CA LEU A 84 0.01 13.52 -1.80
C LEU A 84 -1.40 14.07 -1.73
N ALA A 85 -2.09 14.10 -2.87
CA ALA A 85 -3.53 14.35 -2.87
C ALA A 85 -4.25 13.26 -2.07
N GLU A 86 -5.39 13.59 -1.44
CA GLU A 86 -6.23 12.58 -0.81
C GLU A 86 -6.63 11.50 -1.81
N ASP A 87 -6.83 10.29 -1.29
CA ASP A 87 -7.19 9.10 -2.06
C ASP A 87 -6.16 8.65 -3.10
N THR A 88 -4.93 9.18 -3.05
CA THR A 88 -3.83 8.63 -3.84
C THR A 88 -3.51 7.21 -3.35
N PRO A 89 -3.43 6.19 -4.24
CA PRO A 89 -3.07 4.85 -3.83
C PRO A 89 -1.69 4.81 -3.18
N VAL A 90 -1.61 4.23 -1.98
CA VAL A 90 -0.37 3.99 -1.23
C VAL A 90 0.03 2.54 -1.41
N LYS A 91 1.26 2.30 -1.87
CA LYS A 91 1.78 0.96 -2.13
C LYS A 91 2.80 0.54 -1.05
N ALA A 92 2.91 -0.75 -0.79
CA ALA A 92 3.96 -1.30 0.04
C ALA A 92 5.32 -1.16 -0.65
N VAL A 93 6.36 -0.84 0.11
CA VAL A 93 7.75 -0.76 -0.38
C VAL A 93 8.58 -1.99 -0.03
N THR A 94 7.97 -2.95 0.65
CA THR A 94 8.66 -4.14 1.17
C THR A 94 7.82 -5.40 1.00
N HIS A 95 8.49 -6.54 1.07
CA HIS A 95 7.83 -7.79 1.42
C HIS A 95 7.61 -7.84 2.93
N GLY A 96 6.41 -8.15 3.36
CA GLY A 96 6.09 -8.21 4.79
C GLY A 96 4.68 -8.68 5.06
N THR A 97 4.25 -8.50 6.30
CA THR A 97 2.91 -8.83 6.77
C THR A 97 2.28 -7.59 7.38
N VAL A 98 1.04 -7.31 7.04
CA VAL A 98 0.22 -6.30 7.73
C VAL A 98 -0.06 -6.79 9.14
N THR A 99 0.60 -6.21 10.11
CA THR A 99 0.51 -6.69 11.50
C THR A 99 -0.46 -5.88 12.35
N ARG A 100 -0.84 -4.68 11.90
CA ARG A 100 -1.80 -3.86 12.61
C ARG A 100 -2.44 -2.80 11.71
N LEU A 101 -3.74 -2.58 11.88
CA LEU A 101 -4.52 -1.45 11.37
C LEU A 101 -5.16 -0.76 12.57
N PHE A 102 -4.91 0.54 12.77
CA PHE A 102 -5.39 1.21 13.96
C PHE A 102 -5.57 2.72 13.75
N ASP A 103 -6.43 3.31 14.57
CA ASP A 103 -6.58 4.76 14.65
C ASP A 103 -5.70 5.32 15.78
N ASN A 104 -4.98 6.39 15.48
CA ASN A 104 -4.14 7.12 16.41
C ASN A 104 -4.61 8.59 16.45
N GLU A 105 -4.61 9.19 17.62
CA GLU A 105 -5.07 10.58 17.79
C GLU A 105 -4.28 11.56 16.89
N PHE A 106 -2.98 11.37 16.76
CA PHE A 106 -2.09 12.25 16.01
C PHE A 106 -1.90 11.76 14.56
N GLY A 107 -1.60 10.47 14.36
CA GLY A 107 -1.34 9.87 13.06
C GLY A 107 -2.58 9.49 12.25
N GLY A 108 -3.79 9.63 12.82
CA GLY A 108 -5.03 9.23 12.16
C GLY A 108 -5.09 7.74 11.90
N LYS A 109 -5.55 7.34 10.71
CA LYS A 109 -5.52 5.94 10.29
C LYS A 109 -4.09 5.52 9.98
N VAL A 110 -3.63 4.47 10.65
CA VAL A 110 -2.25 3.95 10.57
C VAL A 110 -2.26 2.50 10.14
N LEU A 111 -1.45 2.19 9.13
CA LEU A 111 -1.18 0.82 8.69
C LEU A 111 0.24 0.44 9.09
N GLN A 112 0.39 -0.70 9.76
CA GLN A 112 1.68 -1.25 10.16
C GLN A 112 2.03 -2.50 9.36
N ILE A 113 3.26 -2.52 8.81
CA ILE A 113 3.86 -3.70 8.20
C ILE A 113 5.04 -4.13 9.06
N THR A 114 5.15 -5.45 9.31
CA THR A 114 6.40 -6.08 9.75
C THR A 114 7.11 -6.60 8.52
N GLU A 115 8.33 -6.12 8.26
CA GLU A 115 9.15 -6.58 7.13
C GLU A 115 9.49 -8.07 7.26
N SER A 116 9.70 -8.76 6.14
CA SER A 116 9.94 -10.21 6.11
C SER A 116 11.14 -10.68 6.91
N ASN A 117 12.11 -9.79 7.20
CA ASN A 117 13.24 -10.08 8.07
C ASN A 117 12.89 -10.10 9.58
N GLY A 118 11.68 -9.64 9.95
CA GLY A 118 11.15 -9.66 11.31
C GLY A 118 11.79 -8.66 12.29
N ASN A 119 12.72 -7.82 11.84
CA ASN A 119 13.42 -6.86 12.70
C ASN A 119 13.07 -5.40 12.39
N TYR A 120 12.37 -5.15 11.30
CA TYR A 120 11.95 -3.83 10.89
C TYR A 120 10.44 -3.76 10.76
N TYR A 121 9.92 -2.55 11.07
CA TYR A 121 8.51 -2.24 11.05
C TYR A 121 8.30 -0.93 10.30
N GLN A 122 7.18 -0.82 9.60
CA GLN A 122 6.83 0.38 8.86
C GLN A 122 5.46 0.87 9.30
N TRP A 123 5.31 2.20 9.44
CA TRP A 123 4.03 2.85 9.60
C TRP A 123 3.76 3.76 8.40
N TYR A 124 2.55 3.66 7.88
CA TYR A 124 1.95 4.54 6.89
C TYR A 124 0.80 5.25 7.59
N MET A 125 0.86 6.59 7.73
CA MET A 125 -0.09 7.35 8.54
C MET A 125 -0.88 8.37 7.73
N HIS A 126 -1.87 8.98 8.37
CA HIS A 126 -2.80 9.96 7.82
C HIS A 126 -3.68 9.42 6.70
N LEU A 127 -3.90 8.11 6.67
CA LEU A 127 -4.62 7.40 5.61
C LEU A 127 -6.12 7.70 5.63
N ASN A 128 -6.76 7.65 4.46
CA ASN A 128 -8.22 7.70 4.32
C ASN A 128 -8.84 6.31 4.42
N ASP A 129 -8.22 5.30 3.79
CA ASP A 129 -8.79 3.96 3.75
C ASP A 129 -7.71 2.89 3.64
N TYR A 130 -8.01 1.67 4.12
CA TYR A 130 -7.18 0.49 4.00
C TYR A 130 -7.64 -0.37 2.83
N LYS A 131 -6.70 -0.90 2.03
CA LYS A 131 -6.99 -1.84 0.92
C LYS A 131 -6.54 -3.27 1.23
N VAL A 132 -6.07 -3.47 2.45
CA VAL A 132 -5.63 -4.75 3.02
C VAL A 132 -6.20 -4.92 4.42
N LYS A 133 -6.06 -6.10 5.00
CA LYS A 133 -6.45 -6.42 6.37
C LYS A 133 -5.28 -6.97 7.17
N GLU A 134 -5.39 -6.98 8.48
CA GLU A 134 -4.40 -7.60 9.36
C GLU A 134 -4.22 -9.09 9.01
N GLY A 135 -2.95 -9.52 8.96
CA GLY A 135 -2.54 -10.85 8.56
C GLY A 135 -2.24 -11.00 7.06
N ASP A 136 -2.62 -10.04 6.22
CA ASP A 136 -2.28 -10.12 4.79
C ASP A 136 -0.77 -10.00 4.57
N THR A 137 -0.24 -10.86 3.69
CA THR A 137 1.13 -10.74 3.19
C THR A 137 1.14 -9.74 2.03
N VAL A 138 2.11 -8.84 2.03
CA VAL A 138 2.27 -7.81 1.01
C VAL A 138 3.61 -7.92 0.30
N LYS A 139 3.67 -7.37 -0.90
CA LYS A 139 4.90 -7.29 -1.72
C LYS A 139 5.10 -5.86 -2.24
N PRO A 140 6.33 -5.47 -2.61
CA PRO A 140 6.59 -4.18 -3.23
C PRO A 140 5.63 -3.89 -4.39
N GLY A 141 5.14 -2.66 -4.48
CA GLY A 141 4.20 -2.22 -5.51
C GLY A 141 2.72 -2.57 -5.27
N GLN A 142 2.40 -3.41 -4.28
CA GLN A 142 1.00 -3.72 -3.96
C GLN A 142 0.31 -2.54 -3.29
N VAL A 143 -0.85 -2.13 -3.79
CA VAL A 143 -1.69 -1.10 -3.14
C VAL A 143 -2.17 -1.63 -1.79
N ILE A 144 -1.90 -0.88 -0.72
CA ILE A 144 -2.21 -1.24 0.67
C ILE A 144 -3.19 -0.27 1.32
N ALA A 145 -3.26 0.97 0.84
CA ALA A 145 -4.11 2.01 1.42
C ALA A 145 -4.39 3.12 0.41
N LEU A 146 -5.20 4.10 0.82
CA LEU A 146 -5.34 5.40 0.18
C LEU A 146 -4.80 6.48 1.11
N SER A 147 -4.02 7.41 0.58
CA SER A 147 -3.54 8.58 1.32
C SER A 147 -4.70 9.47 1.77
N GLY A 148 -4.46 10.28 2.77
CA GLY A 148 -5.51 11.14 3.31
C GLY A 148 -4.96 12.32 4.10
N ASN A 149 -5.78 12.77 5.05
CA ASN A 149 -5.51 13.92 5.91
C ASN A 149 -6.09 13.67 7.32
N THR A 150 -6.02 12.41 7.79
CA THR A 150 -6.60 12.01 9.07
C THR A 150 -5.65 12.22 10.25
N GLY A 151 -6.21 12.35 11.46
CA GLY A 151 -5.45 12.64 12.68
C GLY A 151 -5.26 14.14 12.94
N LYS A 152 -4.61 14.45 14.07
CA LYS A 152 -4.41 15.86 14.50
C LYS A 152 -3.06 16.44 14.07
N GLN A 153 -2.09 15.60 13.72
CA GLN A 153 -0.74 16.03 13.36
C GLN A 153 -0.60 16.17 11.85
N THR A 154 -1.55 16.87 11.24
CA THR A 154 -1.58 17.15 9.81
C THR A 154 -1.99 18.60 9.56
N THR A 155 -1.45 19.21 8.52
CA THR A 155 -1.81 20.56 8.04
C THR A 155 -2.32 20.55 6.62
N GLY A 156 -2.42 19.37 6.02
CA GLY A 156 -2.88 19.16 4.66
C GLY A 156 -2.64 17.72 4.22
N PRO A 157 -3.21 17.30 3.09
CA PRO A 157 -3.05 15.95 2.59
C PRO A 157 -1.59 15.57 2.38
N HIS A 158 -1.16 14.48 3.01
CA HIS A 158 0.18 13.92 2.88
C HIS A 158 0.22 12.47 3.35
N LEU A 159 1.32 11.79 3.05
CA LEU A 159 1.69 10.53 3.68
C LEU A 159 2.84 10.78 4.64
N HIS A 160 2.69 10.36 5.89
CA HIS A 160 3.81 10.16 6.80
C HIS A 160 4.28 8.72 6.71
N PHE A 161 5.55 8.52 6.34
CA PHE A 161 6.20 7.22 6.30
C PHE A 161 7.27 7.13 7.38
N GLN A 162 7.10 6.15 8.29
CA GLN A 162 8.04 5.90 9.38
C GLN A 162 8.58 4.47 9.30
N ARG A 163 9.90 4.30 9.45
CA ARG A 163 10.54 2.99 9.59
C ARG A 163 11.16 2.86 10.97
N MET A 164 11.07 1.66 11.55
CA MET A 164 11.52 1.38 12.91
C MET A 164 12.37 0.11 12.92
N GLN A 165 13.42 0.07 13.75
CA GLN A 165 14.31 -1.06 13.89
C GLN A 165 14.30 -1.63 15.30
N GLY A 166 14.14 -2.96 15.43
CA GLY A 166 14.24 -3.68 16.70
C GLY A 166 13.04 -3.54 17.63
N GLY A 167 12.10 -2.66 17.32
CA GLY A 167 10.87 -2.43 18.09
C GLY A 167 9.90 -1.54 17.37
N ILE A 168 8.76 -1.24 18.03
CA ILE A 168 7.66 -0.46 17.44
C ILE A 168 7.47 0.81 18.25
N GLY A 169 7.36 1.93 17.56
CA GLY A 169 7.13 3.26 18.14
C GLY A 169 8.29 4.21 17.91
N ASN A 170 8.11 5.45 18.34
CA ASN A 170 9.04 6.55 18.06
C ASN A 170 10.47 6.33 18.59
N ASP A 171 10.62 5.60 19.70
CA ASP A 171 11.93 5.29 20.27
C ASP A 171 12.78 4.36 19.40
N TYR A 172 12.15 3.69 18.45
CA TYR A 172 12.78 2.76 17.50
C TYR A 172 12.86 3.33 16.08
N ALA A 173 12.39 4.56 15.88
CA ALA A 173 12.38 5.18 14.57
C ALA A 173 13.80 5.49 14.08
N GLU A 174 14.07 5.14 12.84
CA GLU A 174 15.28 5.47 12.10
C GLU A 174 14.97 6.39 10.91
N ASP A 175 15.97 7.13 10.43
CA ASP A 175 15.82 7.90 9.21
C ASP A 175 15.56 6.95 8.03
N PRO A 176 14.38 6.99 7.41
CA PRO A 176 14.06 6.08 6.33
C PRO A 176 14.75 6.41 5.01
N LYS A 177 15.39 7.57 4.90
CA LYS A 177 16.00 8.05 3.66
C LYS A 177 17.02 7.06 3.08
N ASN A 178 17.94 6.58 3.90
CA ASN A 178 18.95 5.60 3.46
C ASN A 178 18.31 4.28 2.98
N TYR A 179 17.23 3.86 3.60
CA TYR A 179 16.48 2.68 3.17
C TYR A 179 15.83 2.91 1.80
N ILE A 180 15.16 4.04 1.64
CA ILE A 180 14.48 4.42 0.38
C ILE A 180 15.48 4.55 -0.76
N GLU A 181 16.64 5.17 -0.52
CA GLU A 181 17.70 5.33 -1.52
C GLU A 181 18.29 3.99 -2.00
N GLN A 182 18.27 2.96 -1.16
CA GLN A 182 18.76 1.62 -1.47
C GLN A 182 17.73 0.74 -2.19
N LEU A 183 16.46 1.14 -2.22
CA LEU A 183 15.46 0.41 -2.98
C LEU A 183 15.81 0.42 -4.48
N PRO A 184 15.57 -0.65 -5.22
CA PRO A 184 15.65 -0.66 -6.68
C PRO A 184 14.83 0.49 -7.27
N GLU A 185 15.25 1.05 -8.40
CA GLU A 185 14.62 2.24 -8.98
C GLU A 185 13.11 2.04 -9.20
N GLY A 186 12.69 0.87 -9.67
CA GLY A 186 11.29 0.51 -9.83
C GLY A 186 10.52 0.28 -8.52
N GLU A 187 11.21 0.04 -7.40
CA GLU A 187 10.58 -0.12 -6.07
C GLU A 187 10.49 1.21 -5.31
N ARG A 188 11.27 2.22 -5.69
CA ARG A 188 11.13 3.58 -5.20
C ARG A 188 9.88 4.25 -5.77
N SER A 189 9.53 3.88 -6.97
CA SER A 189 8.26 4.26 -7.58
C SER A 189 7.18 3.32 -7.09
N LEU A 190 6.37 3.78 -6.17
CA LEU A 190 5.23 3.03 -5.66
C LEU A 190 4.13 2.80 -6.69
N TYR A 191 4.39 3.15 -7.94
CA TYR A 191 3.42 3.13 -9.02
C TYR A 191 3.92 2.50 -10.30
N ASP A 192 5.11 1.95 -10.32
CA ASP A 192 5.50 1.21 -11.50
C ASP A 192 4.63 -0.01 -11.67
N ALA A 193 4.07 -0.01 -12.85
CA ALA A 193 3.30 -1.08 -13.44
C ALA A 193 4.12 -2.36 -13.53
#